data_43879c313e4e8069106db0991de94e91
#
_entry.id   43879c313e4e8069106db0991de94e91
#
_cell.length_a   1.000
_cell.length_b   1.000
_cell.length_c   1.000
_cell.angle_alpha   90.00
_cell.angle_beta   90.00
_cell.angle_gamma   90.00
#
_symmetry.space_group_name_H-M   'P 1'
#
loop_
_entity.id
_entity.type
_entity.pdbx_description
1 polymer ?
#
loop_
_entity_poly.entity_id
_entity_poly.type
_entity_poly.pdbx_seq_one_letter_code
_entity_poly.pdbx_strand_id
1 'polypeptide(L)'
;MLSYDHFSLNLSSDVSYTGHTFSKLLEMVPGADIMHGEAVNVDGFFCVVLSYLRGYIDIDTVHRIFKCMRLLNLPTNSSDLTMELAWQSCKDAIEHRHGEQRIPLITEIGESICVSDITEEELSQALDMMATFDHVCEL
;
A
#
# COMPACT_ATOMS: atom_id res chain seq x y z
N MET A 1 15.68 -6.47 -1.47
CA MET A 1 15.93 -7.26 -0.29
C MET A 1 16.56 -6.49 0.84
N LEU A 2 17.73 -5.88 0.59
CA LEU A 2 18.36 -5.06 1.61
C LEU A 2 17.46 -3.92 2.08
N SER A 3 16.75 -3.28 1.15
CA SER A 3 15.85 -2.19 1.51
C SER A 3 14.69 -2.66 2.36
N TYR A 4 14.22 -3.90 2.17
CA TYR A 4 13.17 -4.46 2.99
C TYR A 4 13.66 -4.71 4.42
N ASP A 5 14.82 -5.34 4.56
CA ASP A 5 15.38 -5.64 5.87
C ASP A 5 15.72 -4.35 6.62
N HIS A 6 16.29 -3.39 5.91
CA HIS A 6 16.63 -2.10 6.47
C HIS A 6 15.36 -1.38 6.93
N PHE A 7 14.32 -1.42 6.12
CA PHE A 7 13.04 -0.82 6.43
C PHE A 7 12.45 -1.44 7.70
N SER A 8 12.48 -2.76 7.80
CA SER A 8 11.98 -3.46 8.96
C SER A 8 12.72 -3.09 10.23
N LEU A 9 14.04 -2.97 10.15
CA LEU A 9 14.87 -2.64 11.31
C LEU A 9 14.63 -1.21 11.78
N ASN A 10 14.35 -0.29 10.86
CA ASN A 10 14.22 1.12 11.19
C ASN A 10 12.84 1.53 11.68
N LEU A 11 11.82 0.76 11.35
CA LEU A 11 10.45 1.13 11.69
C LEU A 11 10.02 0.74 13.09
N SER A 12 10.84 -0.06 13.78
CA SER A 12 10.55 -0.44 15.15
C SER A 12 9.12 -1.02 15.26
N SER A 13 8.28 -0.50 16.15
CA SER A 13 6.92 -1.01 16.30
C SER A 13 6.02 -0.79 15.09
N ASP A 14 6.37 0.15 14.22
CA ASP A 14 5.55 0.45 13.03
C ASP A 14 5.72 -0.62 11.96
N VAL A 15 6.79 -1.40 12.02
CA VAL A 15 7.02 -2.51 11.09
C VAL A 15 5.83 -3.44 11.03
N SER A 16 5.19 -3.69 12.17
CA SER A 16 4.06 -4.61 12.24
C SER A 16 2.85 -4.16 11.41
N TYR A 17 2.79 -2.89 11.04
CA TYR A 17 1.69 -2.34 10.25
C TYR A 17 2.02 -2.24 8.77
N THR A 18 3.30 -2.32 8.41
CA THR A 18 3.73 -2.22 7.02
C THR A 18 3.19 -3.41 6.22
N GLY A 19 2.43 -3.11 5.16
CA GLY A 19 1.85 -4.15 4.33
C GLY A 19 0.66 -4.87 4.94
N HIS A 20 0.19 -4.43 6.12
CA HIS A 20 -0.89 -5.12 6.82
C HIS A 20 -2.13 -4.27 7.04
N THR A 21 -2.18 -3.06 6.49
CA THR A 21 -3.36 -2.22 6.62
C THR A 21 -4.48 -2.72 5.72
N PHE A 22 -4.19 -2.92 4.44
CA PHE A 22 -5.18 -3.32 3.45
C PHE A 22 -5.11 -4.80 3.13
N SER A 23 -3.94 -5.41 3.29
CA SER A 23 -3.74 -6.81 2.91
C SER A 23 -4.59 -7.77 3.72
N LYS A 24 -4.83 -7.47 4.98
CA LYS A 24 -5.58 -8.35 5.88
C LYS A 24 -6.99 -8.62 5.34
N LEU A 25 -7.72 -7.57 4.98
CA LEU A 25 -9.06 -7.75 4.42
C LEU A 25 -9.02 -8.25 3.00
N LEU A 26 -7.98 -7.88 2.25
CA LEU A 26 -7.80 -8.34 0.88
C LEU A 26 -7.68 -9.86 0.85
N GLU A 27 -6.96 -10.45 1.79
CA GLU A 27 -6.83 -11.91 1.88
C GLU A 27 -8.13 -12.59 2.30
N MET A 28 -9.04 -11.86 2.94
CA MET A 28 -10.29 -12.41 3.46
C MET A 28 -11.45 -12.34 2.48
N VAL A 29 -11.25 -11.75 1.30
CA VAL A 29 -12.33 -11.66 0.30
C VAL A 29 -12.73 -13.06 -0.14
N PRO A 30 -14.03 -13.42 -0.06
CA PRO A 30 -14.48 -14.75 -0.49
C PRO A 30 -14.15 -14.99 -1.96
N GLY A 31 -13.50 -16.12 -2.24
CA GLY A 31 -13.12 -16.46 -3.60
C GLY A 31 -11.85 -15.79 -4.10
N ALA A 32 -11.22 -14.97 -3.27
CA ALA A 32 -9.95 -14.35 -3.65
C ALA A 32 -8.87 -15.42 -3.74
N ASP A 33 -8.11 -15.36 -4.83
CA ASP A 33 -7.01 -16.29 -5.06
C ASP A 33 -5.68 -15.58 -4.91
N ILE A 34 -5.56 -14.82 -3.84
CA ILE A 34 -4.36 -14.04 -3.57
C ILE A 34 -3.66 -14.60 -2.33
N MET A 35 -2.37 -14.83 -2.46
CA MET A 35 -1.56 -15.31 -1.35
C MET A 35 -1.15 -14.15 -0.45
N HIS A 36 -0.79 -14.47 0.80
CA HIS A 36 -0.40 -13.45 1.78
C HIS A 36 0.70 -12.53 1.26
N GLY A 37 1.76 -13.08 0.70
CA GLY A 37 2.86 -12.27 0.17
C GLY A 37 2.43 -11.36 -0.96
N GLU A 38 1.51 -11.83 -1.80
CA GLU A 38 0.97 -11.03 -2.89
C GLU A 38 0.12 -9.88 -2.36
N ALA A 39 -0.72 -10.16 -1.37
CA ALA A 39 -1.55 -9.13 -0.75
C ALA A 39 -0.70 -8.05 -0.09
N VAL A 40 0.39 -8.42 0.57
CA VAL A 40 1.32 -7.47 1.18
C VAL A 40 1.96 -6.57 0.12
N ASN A 41 2.32 -7.12 -1.03
CA ASN A 41 2.90 -6.33 -2.11
C ASN A 41 1.90 -5.33 -2.69
N VAL A 42 0.65 -5.75 -2.88
CA VAL A 42 -0.42 -4.87 -3.35
C VAL A 42 -0.65 -3.74 -2.35
N ASP A 43 -0.73 -4.09 -1.06
CA ASP A 43 -0.86 -3.11 0.02
C ASP A 43 0.30 -2.10 -0.02
N GLY A 44 1.52 -2.61 -0.15
CA GLY A 44 2.71 -1.75 -0.18
C GLY A 44 2.68 -0.76 -1.33
N PHE A 45 2.33 -1.21 -2.52
CA PHE A 45 2.27 -0.30 -3.66
C PHE A 45 1.11 0.70 -3.53
N PHE A 46 -0.01 0.29 -2.94
CA PHE A 46 -1.10 1.21 -2.67
C PHE A 46 -0.64 2.34 -1.74
N CYS A 47 0.14 2.01 -0.73
CA CYS A 47 0.71 3.03 0.16
C CYS A 47 1.70 3.94 -0.56
N VAL A 48 2.44 3.42 -1.53
CA VAL A 48 3.33 4.24 -2.38
C VAL A 48 2.51 5.26 -3.17
N VAL A 49 1.40 4.83 -3.76
CA VAL A 49 0.53 5.72 -4.52
C VAL A 49 -0.07 6.79 -3.63
N LEU A 50 -0.53 6.42 -2.43
CA LEU A 50 -1.04 7.37 -1.45
C LEU A 50 0.04 8.39 -1.07
N SER A 51 1.27 7.95 -0.93
CA SER A 51 2.41 8.83 -0.61
C SER A 51 2.63 9.87 -1.69
N TYR A 52 2.54 9.45 -2.94
CA TYR A 52 2.66 10.37 -4.08
C TYR A 52 1.51 11.39 -4.07
N LEU A 53 0.29 10.95 -3.85
CA LEU A 53 -0.87 11.84 -3.87
C LEU A 53 -0.79 12.90 -2.76
N ARG A 54 -0.11 12.61 -1.68
CA ARG A 54 0.14 13.58 -0.62
C ARG A 54 1.34 14.47 -0.88
N GLY A 55 2.07 14.22 -1.95
CA GLY A 55 3.23 15.02 -2.31
C GLY A 55 4.51 14.66 -1.55
N TYR A 56 4.54 13.51 -0.90
CA TYR A 56 5.73 13.08 -0.15
C TYR A 56 6.82 12.56 -1.06
N ILE A 57 6.45 11.97 -2.19
CA ILE A 57 7.39 11.47 -3.18
C ILE A 57 6.96 11.96 -4.57
N ASP A 58 7.89 11.96 -5.51
CA ASP A 58 7.57 12.39 -6.88
C ASP A 58 7.13 11.21 -7.74
N ILE A 59 6.63 11.51 -8.92
CA ILE A 59 6.12 10.48 -9.83
C ILE A 59 7.25 9.58 -10.32
N ASP A 60 8.46 10.09 -10.45
CA ASP A 60 9.60 9.28 -10.88
C ASP A 60 9.89 8.19 -9.84
N THR A 61 9.77 8.52 -8.57
CA THR A 61 9.95 7.53 -7.49
C THR A 61 8.88 6.44 -7.58
N VAL A 62 7.63 6.81 -7.84
CA VAL A 62 6.55 5.83 -8.00
C VAL A 62 6.86 4.90 -9.18
N HIS A 63 7.28 5.47 -10.32
CA HIS A 63 7.62 4.68 -11.49
C HIS A 63 8.79 3.73 -11.23
N ARG A 64 9.80 4.18 -10.49
CA ARG A 64 10.94 3.34 -10.15
C ARG A 64 10.52 2.14 -9.31
N ILE A 65 9.67 2.39 -8.32
CA ILE A 65 9.17 1.31 -7.45
C ILE A 65 8.31 0.35 -8.26
N PHE A 66 7.39 0.88 -9.07
CA PHE A 66 6.53 0.06 -9.91
C PHE A 66 7.35 -0.83 -10.84
N LYS A 67 8.32 -0.24 -11.53
CA LYS A 67 9.17 -0.97 -12.46
C LYS A 67 9.96 -2.07 -11.76
N CYS A 68 10.48 -1.78 -10.58
CA CYS A 68 11.20 -2.76 -9.78
C CYS A 68 10.31 -3.93 -9.40
N MET A 69 9.09 -3.64 -8.96
CA MET A 69 8.12 -4.69 -8.59
C MET A 69 7.77 -5.56 -9.81
N ARG A 70 7.57 -4.94 -10.98
CA ARG A 70 7.27 -5.70 -12.19
C ARG A 70 8.42 -6.58 -12.63
N LEU A 71 9.66 -6.08 -12.52
CA LEU A 71 10.84 -6.86 -12.85
C LEU A 71 11.00 -8.08 -11.93
N LEU A 72 10.53 -7.97 -10.70
CA LEU A 72 10.57 -9.06 -9.74
C LEU A 72 9.31 -9.94 -9.78
N ASN A 73 8.41 -9.68 -10.73
CA ASN A 73 7.13 -10.38 -10.86
C ASN A 73 6.25 -10.26 -9.60
N LEU A 74 6.33 -9.13 -8.92
CA LEU A 74 5.48 -8.87 -7.75
C LEU A 74 4.20 -8.19 -8.20
N PRO A 75 3.04 -8.61 -7.67
CA PRO A 75 1.78 -7.95 -8.01
C PRO A 75 1.72 -6.54 -7.42
N THR A 76 1.16 -5.62 -8.18
CA THR A 76 1.02 -4.23 -7.75
C THR A 76 -0.44 -3.86 -7.53
N ASN A 77 -1.37 -4.69 -7.99
CA ASN A 77 -2.80 -4.42 -7.85
C ASN A 77 -3.58 -5.72 -7.79
N SER A 78 -4.81 -5.63 -7.34
CA SER A 78 -5.75 -6.75 -7.32
C SER A 78 -7.15 -6.21 -7.57
N SER A 79 -7.94 -6.95 -8.35
CA SER A 79 -9.33 -6.58 -8.58
C SER A 79 -10.17 -6.63 -7.32
N ASP A 80 -9.69 -7.31 -6.28
CA ASP A 80 -10.38 -7.40 -4.99
C ASP A 80 -10.13 -6.18 -4.11
N LEU A 81 -9.16 -5.33 -4.45
CA LEU A 81 -8.90 -4.09 -3.72
C LEU A 81 -9.87 -3.02 -4.21
N THR A 82 -11.04 -2.99 -3.58
CA THR A 82 -12.11 -2.06 -3.91
C THR A 82 -12.13 -0.88 -2.93
N MET A 83 -12.90 0.14 -3.28
CA MET A 83 -13.06 1.30 -2.40
C MET A 83 -13.66 0.89 -1.06
N GLU A 84 -14.62 -0.02 -1.08
CA GLU A 84 -15.26 -0.51 0.14
C GLU A 84 -14.24 -1.22 1.04
N LEU A 85 -13.42 -2.08 0.45
CA LEU A 85 -12.40 -2.80 1.20
C LEU A 85 -11.36 -1.84 1.77
N ALA A 86 -10.91 -0.89 0.96
CA ALA A 86 -9.91 0.07 1.39
C ALA A 86 -10.42 0.90 2.57
N TRP A 87 -11.65 1.40 2.48
CA TRP A 87 -12.22 2.20 3.56
C TRP A 87 -12.48 1.38 4.81
N GLN A 88 -12.97 0.14 4.64
CA GLN A 88 -13.17 -0.76 5.78
C GLN A 88 -11.84 -1.06 6.48
N SER A 89 -10.77 -1.21 5.71
CA SER A 89 -9.45 -1.45 6.27
C SER A 89 -9.00 -0.28 7.16
N CYS A 90 -9.27 0.95 6.73
CA CYS A 90 -8.95 2.12 7.54
C CYS A 90 -9.76 2.15 8.83
N LYS A 91 -11.04 1.80 8.76
CA LYS A 91 -11.90 1.76 9.95
C LYS A 91 -11.45 0.67 10.93
N ASP A 92 -11.10 -0.50 10.40
CA ASP A 92 -10.60 -1.59 11.23
C ASP A 92 -9.28 -1.21 11.91
N ALA A 93 -8.43 -0.49 11.19
CA ALA A 93 -7.17 -0.03 11.76
C ALA A 93 -7.40 0.87 12.96
N ILE A 94 -8.40 1.74 12.89
CA ILE A 94 -8.75 2.63 14.01
C ILE A 94 -9.10 1.79 15.24
N GLU A 95 -9.90 0.75 15.05
CA GLU A 95 -10.31 -0.11 16.18
C GLU A 95 -9.14 -0.85 16.80
N HIS A 96 -8.18 -1.28 15.99
CA HIS A 96 -7.07 -2.14 16.46
C HIS A 96 -5.80 -1.37 16.80
N ARG A 97 -5.75 -0.06 16.55
CA ARG A 97 -4.55 0.74 16.72
C ARG A 97 -4.80 1.97 17.59
N HIS A 98 -5.51 1.78 18.68
CA HIS A 98 -5.74 2.81 19.70
C HIS A 98 -6.40 4.09 19.16
N GLY A 99 -7.35 3.93 18.24
CA GLY A 99 -8.08 5.05 17.68
C GLY A 99 -7.39 5.76 16.53
N GLU A 100 -6.28 5.21 16.04
CA GLU A 100 -5.52 5.80 14.94
C GLU A 100 -5.46 4.85 13.76
N GLN A 101 -5.45 5.40 12.54
CA GLN A 101 -5.31 4.59 11.35
C GLN A 101 -3.91 3.98 11.23
N ARG A 102 -2.88 4.77 11.50
CA ARG A 102 -1.47 4.38 11.41
C ARG A 102 -1.11 3.74 10.09
N ILE A 103 -1.41 4.44 9.01
CA ILE A 103 -1.11 3.95 7.67
C ILE A 103 0.30 4.40 7.31
N PRO A 104 1.21 3.46 6.99
CA PRO A 104 2.58 3.83 6.66
C PRO A 104 2.66 4.38 5.24
N LEU A 105 3.19 5.59 5.12
CA LEU A 105 3.46 6.23 3.84
C LEU A 105 4.95 6.51 3.75
N ILE A 106 5.50 6.50 2.56
CA ILE A 106 6.93 6.75 2.37
C ILE A 106 7.17 8.22 2.08
N THR A 107 8.24 8.76 2.68
CA THR A 107 8.69 10.12 2.42
C THR A 107 9.88 10.14 1.48
N GLU A 108 10.61 9.04 1.45
CA GLU A 108 11.61 8.74 0.43
C GLU A 108 11.94 7.26 0.52
N ILE A 109 12.72 6.75 -0.41
CA ILE A 109 13.10 5.33 -0.38
C ILE A 109 13.88 5.07 0.89
N GLY A 110 13.37 4.14 1.71
CA GLY A 110 13.98 3.79 2.99
C GLY A 110 13.46 4.58 4.17
N GLU A 111 12.57 5.55 3.96
CA GLU A 111 11.99 6.34 5.06
C GLU A 111 10.47 6.36 4.96
N SER A 112 9.83 6.25 6.10
CA SER A 112 8.37 6.25 6.15
C SER A 112 7.87 6.99 7.38
N ILE A 113 6.61 7.39 7.32
CA ILE A 113 5.87 7.94 8.45
C ILE A 113 4.52 7.25 8.50
N CYS A 114 3.91 7.24 9.68
CA CYS A 114 2.54 6.75 9.82
C CYS A 114 1.59 7.92 9.88
N VAL A 115 0.53 7.88 9.09
CA VAL A 115 -0.49 8.93 9.09
C VAL A 115 -1.82 8.34 9.54
N SER A 116 -2.67 9.18 10.11
CA SER A 116 -3.95 8.73 10.66
C SER A 116 -5.13 9.58 10.14
N ASP A 117 -4.93 10.25 9.02
CA ASP A 117 -5.93 11.17 8.46
C ASP A 117 -6.24 10.86 6.99
N ILE A 118 -6.13 9.62 6.59
CA ILE A 118 -6.49 9.20 5.23
C ILE A 118 -8.01 9.30 5.05
N THR A 119 -8.43 9.92 3.96
CA THR A 119 -9.83 10.14 3.64
C THR A 119 -10.30 9.19 2.55
N GLU A 120 -11.62 9.03 2.42
CA GLU A 120 -12.21 8.23 1.35
C GLU A 120 -11.81 8.76 -0.03
N GLU A 121 -11.74 10.08 -0.16
CA GLU A 121 -11.39 10.72 -1.41
C GLU A 121 -9.96 10.37 -1.85
N GLU A 122 -9.04 10.37 -0.91
CA GLU A 122 -7.66 9.95 -1.18
C GLU A 122 -7.59 8.50 -1.63
N LEU A 123 -8.35 7.63 -0.98
CA LEU A 123 -8.40 6.22 -1.35
C LEU A 123 -8.94 6.03 -2.76
N SER A 124 -9.99 6.77 -3.10
CA SER A 124 -10.59 6.71 -4.43
C SER A 124 -9.60 7.14 -5.51
N GLN A 125 -8.89 8.24 -5.26
CA GLN A 125 -7.88 8.73 -6.20
C GLN A 125 -6.73 7.72 -6.35
N ALA A 126 -6.33 7.10 -5.25
CA ALA A 126 -5.27 6.12 -5.29
C ALA A 126 -5.66 4.88 -6.09
N LEU A 127 -6.89 4.42 -5.94
CA LEU A 127 -7.38 3.28 -6.70
C LEU A 127 -7.42 3.59 -8.20
N ASP A 128 -7.86 4.78 -8.57
CA ASP A 128 -7.89 5.21 -9.97
C ASP A 128 -6.47 5.24 -10.55
N MET A 129 -5.51 5.73 -9.79
CA MET A 129 -4.12 5.80 -10.22
C MET A 129 -3.53 4.40 -10.38
N MET A 130 -3.85 3.48 -9.47
CA MET A 130 -3.36 2.11 -9.58
C MET A 130 -3.86 1.42 -10.85
N ALA A 131 -5.11 1.66 -11.23
CA ALA A 131 -5.66 1.13 -12.46
C ALA A 131 -4.89 1.67 -13.68
N THR A 132 -4.47 2.93 -13.62
CA THR A 132 -3.67 3.54 -14.69
C THR A 132 -2.33 2.83 -14.85
N PHE A 133 -1.67 2.49 -13.74
CA PHE A 133 -0.39 1.77 -13.80
C PHE A 133 -0.56 0.38 -14.42
N ASP A 134 -1.60 -0.34 -14.04
CA ASP A 134 -1.85 -1.65 -14.62
C ASP A 134 -2.04 -1.56 -16.14
N HIS A 135 -2.77 -0.56 -16.59
CA HIS A 135 -3.02 -0.37 -18.02
C HIS A 135 -1.72 -0.06 -18.77
N VAL A 136 -0.88 0.80 -18.20
CA VAL A 136 0.40 1.14 -18.83
C VAL A 136 1.29 -0.09 -18.95
N CYS A 137 1.20 -1.00 -18.01
CA CYS A 137 2.02 -2.20 -18.00
C CYS A 137 1.71 -3.17 -19.14
N GLU A 138 0.53 -3.09 -19.70
CA GLU A 138 0.12 -3.92 -20.82
C GLU A 138 0.68 -3.41 -22.15
N LEU A 139 1.17 -2.21 -22.17
CA LEU A 139 1.77 -1.63 -23.36
C LEU A 139 3.25 -1.96 -23.43
#